data_83725ed080995916f18a2b9de4f0c27a
#
_entry.id   83725ed080995916f18a2b9de4f0c27a
#
_cell.length_a   1.000
_cell.length_b   1.000
_cell.length_c   1.000
_cell.angle_alpha   90.00
_cell.angle_beta   90.00
_cell.angle_gamma   90.00
#
_symmetry.space_group_name_H-M   'P 1'
#
loop_
_entity.id
_entity.type
_entity.pdbx_description
1 polymer ?
#
loop_
_entity_poly.entity_id
_entity_poly.type
_entity_poly.pdbx_seq_one_letter_code
_entity_poly.pdbx_strand_id
1 'polypeptide(L)'
;MAACSEKDVQCDATITPYRDGKQCAISFTYDDGMLCQYTDVAPELEKRGFRGTFWIIGANMDKVEPEYPWMTWDQVADLAKRGHEMSNHTWTHPSLPSLSVEEVKQELQHCDSVLETVTGKKPVTLAYPYNAMSPEVVALCEEGRVGTRTYQVGHGQVESHSTLENMSAWLDDLLKTGEWGVTMTHGTTYGWDKWDDPSVLYQFYDVVKAQEDCVWVGTFAEVAAYLKERDAAQVEVSVAKREVTVAVTHSLDASLYQEPLTVSLKSEDWKDKNITAEQEGQSVPVINRGNELLVNVKPGENPLTLRW
;
A
#
# COMPACT_ATOMS: atom_id res chain seq x y z
N MET A 1 21.90 3.59 -53.39
CA MET A 1 20.84 3.49 -52.35
C MET A 1 21.52 3.67 -51.01
N ALA A 2 21.34 4.84 -50.38
CA ALA A 2 21.90 5.10 -49.08
C ALA A 2 21.03 4.35 -48.05
N ALA A 3 21.62 3.40 -47.36
CA ALA A 3 20.98 2.81 -46.17
C ALA A 3 20.80 3.91 -45.14
N CYS A 4 19.56 4.31 -44.89
CA CYS A 4 19.23 5.13 -43.73
C CYS A 4 19.58 4.27 -42.52
N SER A 5 20.65 4.60 -41.81
CA SER A 5 20.91 4.04 -40.48
C SER A 5 19.79 4.54 -39.58
N GLU A 6 18.81 3.69 -39.26
CA GLU A 6 17.88 3.96 -38.18
C GLU A 6 18.74 4.23 -36.93
N LYS A 7 18.60 5.42 -36.37
CA LYS A 7 19.26 5.76 -35.09
C LYS A 7 18.68 4.83 -34.02
N ASP A 8 19.55 4.23 -33.24
CA ASP A 8 19.12 3.54 -32.02
C ASP A 8 18.37 4.52 -31.12
N VAL A 9 17.22 4.09 -30.64
CA VAL A 9 16.42 4.88 -29.69
C VAL A 9 17.25 5.11 -28.43
N GLN A 10 17.47 6.36 -28.08
CA GLN A 10 18.03 6.70 -26.76
C GLN A 10 16.88 6.78 -25.77
N CYS A 11 16.98 6.03 -24.68
CA CYS A 11 15.95 5.95 -23.66
C CYS A 11 16.57 6.05 -22.27
N ASP A 12 16.20 7.09 -21.51
CA ASP A 12 16.54 7.20 -20.10
C ASP A 12 15.47 6.50 -19.29
N ALA A 13 15.88 5.64 -18.35
CA ALA A 13 14.99 4.88 -17.50
C ALA A 13 15.22 5.17 -16.03
N THR A 14 14.15 5.43 -15.28
CA THR A 14 14.18 5.63 -13.83
C THR A 14 12.95 5.02 -13.18
N ILE A 15 13.07 4.50 -11.95
CA ILE A 15 11.90 4.10 -11.16
C ILE A 15 11.27 5.37 -10.57
N THR A 16 9.95 5.47 -10.68
CA THR A 16 9.23 6.63 -10.13
C THR A 16 9.12 6.56 -8.60
N PRO A 17 8.96 7.70 -7.91
CA PRO A 17 8.80 7.72 -6.46
C PRO A 17 7.67 6.82 -5.96
N TYR A 18 6.53 6.81 -6.67
CA TYR A 18 5.35 5.99 -6.39
C TYR A 18 4.75 5.41 -7.66
N ARG A 19 3.85 4.43 -7.50
CA ARG A 19 3.15 3.74 -8.59
C ARG A 19 2.51 4.74 -9.56
N ASP A 20 2.56 4.43 -10.85
CA ASP A 20 2.03 5.21 -11.97
C ASP A 20 2.58 6.66 -12.07
N GLY A 21 3.74 6.90 -11.44
CA GLY A 21 4.37 8.22 -11.41
C GLY A 21 3.61 9.23 -10.57
N LYS A 22 2.90 8.78 -9.53
CA LYS A 22 2.21 9.64 -8.56
C LYS A 22 3.23 10.42 -7.72
N GLN A 23 2.80 11.56 -7.18
CA GLN A 23 3.65 12.48 -6.42
C GLN A 23 3.83 12.03 -4.97
N CYS A 24 2.77 11.50 -4.35
CA CYS A 24 2.78 10.98 -3.00
C CYS A 24 1.90 9.72 -2.91
N ALA A 25 1.93 9.06 -1.74
CA ALA A 25 1.02 7.95 -1.45
C ALA A 25 0.25 8.19 -0.14
N ILE A 26 -0.92 7.57 -0.02
CA ILE A 26 -1.70 7.50 1.22
C ILE A 26 -2.10 6.06 1.46
N SER A 27 -1.90 5.59 2.71
CA SER A 27 -2.49 4.35 3.20
C SER A 27 -3.51 4.67 4.28
N PHE A 28 -4.78 4.39 3.99
CA PHE A 28 -5.85 4.45 4.98
C PHE A 28 -5.78 3.22 5.86
N THR A 29 -5.50 3.39 7.16
CA THR A 29 -5.37 2.27 8.10
C THR A 29 -6.35 2.36 9.25
N TYR A 30 -6.85 1.21 9.68
CA TYR A 30 -7.93 1.06 10.66
C TYR A 30 -7.53 0.03 11.71
N ASP A 31 -7.54 0.44 12.97
CA ASP A 31 -7.07 -0.38 14.07
C ASP A 31 -8.23 -1.18 14.72
N ASP A 32 -7.87 -2.27 15.35
CA ASP A 32 -8.66 -3.14 16.24
C ASP A 32 -9.59 -4.16 15.58
N GLY A 33 -10.08 -3.95 14.37
CA GLY A 33 -11.04 -4.86 13.73
C GLY A 33 -12.49 -4.67 14.18
N MET A 34 -12.92 -3.41 14.32
CA MET A 34 -14.26 -3.03 14.75
C MET A 34 -15.32 -3.28 13.67
N LEU A 35 -16.55 -3.62 14.05
CA LEU A 35 -17.63 -3.93 13.09
C LEU A 35 -17.94 -2.76 12.15
N CYS A 36 -17.90 -1.50 12.65
CA CYS A 36 -18.14 -0.33 11.80
C CYS A 36 -17.10 -0.16 10.66
N GLN A 37 -15.93 -0.76 10.78
CA GLN A 37 -14.95 -0.78 9.69
C GLN A 37 -15.45 -1.63 8.52
N TYR A 38 -16.17 -2.72 8.80
CA TYR A 38 -16.80 -3.54 7.78
C TYR A 38 -18.08 -2.92 7.22
N THR A 39 -18.97 -2.41 8.09
CA THR A 39 -20.31 -1.93 7.70
C THR A 39 -20.28 -0.55 7.04
N ASP A 40 -19.37 0.32 7.46
CA ASP A 40 -19.38 1.73 7.09
C ASP A 40 -18.13 2.12 6.27
N VAL A 41 -16.93 1.83 6.82
CA VAL A 41 -15.67 2.30 6.24
C VAL A 41 -15.35 1.63 4.90
N ALA A 42 -15.34 0.29 4.88
CA ALA A 42 -14.93 -0.45 3.67
C ALA A 42 -15.82 -0.14 2.46
N PRO A 43 -17.17 -0.07 2.58
CA PRO A 43 -18.02 0.36 1.47
C PRO A 43 -17.73 1.78 0.98
N GLU A 44 -17.41 2.71 1.88
CA GLU A 44 -17.09 4.09 1.49
C GLU A 44 -15.74 4.22 0.78
N LEU A 45 -14.73 3.43 1.18
CA LEU A 45 -13.47 3.32 0.43
C LEU A 45 -13.70 2.73 -0.97
N GLU A 46 -14.45 1.65 -1.05
CA GLU A 46 -14.70 0.92 -2.29
C GLU A 46 -15.48 1.73 -3.34
N LYS A 47 -16.44 2.56 -2.91
CA LYS A 47 -17.16 3.49 -3.80
C LYS A 47 -16.21 4.40 -4.58
N ARG A 48 -15.02 4.67 -4.01
CA ARG A 48 -13.98 5.51 -4.61
C ARG A 48 -12.86 4.71 -5.28
N GLY A 49 -12.99 3.38 -5.29
CA GLY A 49 -11.97 2.47 -5.82
C GLY A 49 -10.77 2.28 -4.90
N PHE A 50 -10.86 2.71 -3.65
CA PHE A 50 -9.79 2.59 -2.66
C PHE A 50 -9.82 1.25 -1.94
N ARG A 51 -8.65 0.85 -1.41
CA ARG A 51 -8.51 -0.26 -0.47
C ARG A 51 -7.79 0.25 0.77
N GLY A 52 -8.18 -0.26 1.93
CA GLY A 52 -7.57 0.08 3.22
C GLY A 52 -6.84 -1.10 3.83
N THR A 53 -6.09 -0.81 4.89
CA THR A 53 -5.43 -1.79 5.75
C THR A 53 -6.16 -1.87 7.08
N PHE A 54 -6.53 -3.07 7.48
CA PHE A 54 -7.22 -3.32 8.75
C PHE A 54 -6.33 -4.16 9.66
N TRP A 55 -5.96 -3.57 10.79
CA TRP A 55 -5.12 -4.18 11.81
C TRP A 55 -6.00 -4.93 12.80
N ILE A 56 -5.89 -6.27 12.83
CA ILE A 56 -6.82 -7.13 13.51
C ILE A 56 -6.26 -7.59 14.85
N ILE A 57 -6.99 -7.31 15.95
CA ILE A 57 -6.78 -7.95 17.25
C ILE A 57 -7.44 -9.34 17.21
N GLY A 58 -6.63 -10.39 17.04
CA GLY A 58 -7.17 -11.72 16.76
C GLY A 58 -8.17 -12.21 17.79
N ALA A 59 -7.89 -12.04 19.07
CA ALA A 59 -8.75 -12.52 20.16
C ALA A 59 -10.10 -11.79 20.29
N ASN A 60 -10.30 -10.67 19.57
CA ASN A 60 -11.53 -9.90 19.64
C ASN A 60 -12.56 -10.30 18.58
N MET A 61 -12.11 -10.96 17.51
CA MET A 61 -13.03 -11.39 16.45
C MET A 61 -14.06 -12.40 16.98
N ASP A 62 -15.27 -12.30 16.47
CA ASP A 62 -16.46 -13.07 16.91
C ASP A 62 -16.95 -12.77 18.35
N LYS A 63 -16.33 -11.83 19.08
CA LYS A 63 -16.85 -11.44 20.38
C LYS A 63 -18.16 -10.68 20.25
N VAL A 64 -19.12 -11.05 21.09
CA VAL A 64 -20.41 -10.36 21.18
C VAL A 64 -20.35 -9.35 22.32
N GLU A 65 -20.00 -8.11 22.00
CA GLU A 65 -19.98 -6.98 22.93
C GLU A 65 -20.90 -5.87 22.38
N PRO A 66 -22.14 -5.74 22.90
CA PRO A 66 -23.12 -4.82 22.29
C PRO A 66 -22.69 -3.34 22.26
N GLU A 67 -21.89 -2.90 23.23
CA GLU A 67 -21.37 -1.52 23.28
C GLU A 67 -20.10 -1.31 22.47
N TYR A 68 -19.44 -2.41 22.09
CA TYR A 68 -18.18 -2.40 21.34
C TYR A 68 -18.13 -3.56 20.32
N PRO A 69 -18.95 -3.51 19.26
CA PRO A 69 -19.07 -4.62 18.33
C PRO A 69 -17.79 -4.84 17.52
N TRP A 70 -17.38 -6.09 17.42
CA TRP A 70 -16.22 -6.55 16.64
C TRP A 70 -16.66 -7.20 15.33
N MET A 71 -15.75 -7.22 14.35
CA MET A 71 -15.97 -8.06 13.16
C MET A 71 -15.98 -9.54 13.52
N THR A 72 -16.64 -10.33 12.69
CA THR A 72 -16.48 -11.78 12.67
C THR A 72 -15.34 -12.20 11.78
N TRP A 73 -14.78 -13.39 11.97
CA TRP A 73 -13.77 -13.94 11.08
C TRP A 73 -14.28 -14.08 9.63
N ASP A 74 -15.56 -14.35 9.42
CA ASP A 74 -16.16 -14.36 8.08
C ASP A 74 -16.13 -12.98 7.42
N GLN A 75 -16.34 -11.90 8.19
CA GLN A 75 -16.24 -10.53 7.69
C GLN A 75 -14.79 -10.14 7.37
N VAL A 76 -13.83 -10.57 8.18
CA VAL A 76 -12.39 -10.42 7.89
C VAL A 76 -12.03 -11.13 6.58
N ALA A 77 -12.50 -12.39 6.39
CA ALA A 77 -12.27 -13.12 5.15
C ALA A 77 -12.92 -12.44 3.93
N ASP A 78 -14.11 -11.87 4.10
CA ASP A 78 -14.81 -11.14 3.03
C ASP A 78 -14.04 -9.86 2.63
N LEU A 79 -13.57 -9.05 3.58
CA LEU A 79 -12.75 -7.87 3.29
C LEU A 79 -11.46 -8.24 2.54
N ALA A 80 -10.79 -9.33 2.94
CA ALA A 80 -9.61 -9.82 2.25
C ALA A 80 -9.92 -10.22 0.79
N LYS A 81 -11.04 -10.88 0.51
CA LYS A 81 -11.51 -11.24 -0.85
C LYS A 81 -11.84 -9.99 -1.68
N ARG A 82 -12.31 -8.92 -1.06
CA ARG A 82 -12.61 -7.63 -1.68
C ARG A 82 -11.36 -6.79 -1.93
N GLY A 83 -10.16 -7.31 -1.55
CA GLY A 83 -8.86 -6.72 -1.84
C GLY A 83 -8.33 -5.77 -0.79
N HIS A 84 -8.96 -5.68 0.39
CA HIS A 84 -8.38 -4.97 1.53
C HIS A 84 -7.25 -5.79 2.17
N GLU A 85 -6.30 -5.11 2.77
CA GLU A 85 -5.26 -5.75 3.56
C GLU A 85 -5.79 -6.04 4.97
N MET A 86 -5.73 -7.31 5.37
CA MET A 86 -5.98 -7.78 6.73
C MET A 86 -4.65 -8.09 7.37
N SER A 87 -4.29 -7.40 8.44
CA SER A 87 -2.96 -7.55 9.01
C SER A 87 -2.93 -7.59 10.53
N ASN A 88 -1.75 -7.81 11.08
CA ASN A 88 -1.55 -8.19 12.46
C ASN A 88 -1.58 -6.98 13.40
N HIS A 89 -2.44 -7.02 14.42
CA HIS A 89 -2.44 -6.10 15.57
C HIS A 89 -2.27 -6.85 16.89
N THR A 90 -1.51 -7.94 16.88
CA THR A 90 -1.29 -8.92 17.94
C THR A 90 -2.55 -9.76 18.22
N TRP A 91 -2.39 -10.80 19.04
CA TRP A 91 -3.52 -11.65 19.40
C TRP A 91 -4.40 -11.01 20.47
N THR A 92 -3.79 -10.56 21.60
CA THR A 92 -4.53 -10.02 22.77
C THR A 92 -4.37 -8.52 22.99
N HIS A 93 -3.67 -7.81 22.10
CA HIS A 93 -3.42 -6.37 22.18
C HIS A 93 -2.61 -5.92 23.41
N PRO A 94 -1.49 -6.59 23.75
CA PRO A 94 -0.63 -6.16 24.85
C PRO A 94 0.32 -5.04 24.45
N SER A 95 0.82 -4.28 25.42
CA SER A 95 1.97 -3.40 25.19
C SER A 95 3.23 -4.26 24.98
N LEU A 96 3.68 -4.42 23.75
CA LEU A 96 4.77 -5.33 23.38
C LEU A 96 6.09 -5.10 24.15
N PRO A 97 6.52 -3.85 24.44
CA PRO A 97 7.74 -3.62 25.25
C PRO A 97 7.65 -4.14 26.70
N SER A 98 6.47 -4.48 27.20
CA SER A 98 6.29 -5.05 28.55
C SER A 98 6.41 -6.58 28.59
N LEU A 99 6.52 -7.23 27.43
CA LEU A 99 6.58 -8.68 27.28
C LEU A 99 8.01 -9.18 27.10
N SER A 100 8.24 -10.45 27.42
CA SER A 100 9.43 -11.15 26.99
C SER A 100 9.43 -11.41 25.47
N VAL A 101 10.59 -11.63 24.88
CA VAL A 101 10.73 -11.95 23.45
C VAL A 101 9.86 -13.14 23.04
N GLU A 102 9.76 -14.17 23.89
CA GLU A 102 8.95 -15.35 23.61
C GLU A 102 7.45 -15.03 23.60
N GLU A 103 6.97 -14.22 24.57
CA GLU A 103 5.58 -13.77 24.59
C GLU A 103 5.24 -12.90 23.39
N VAL A 104 6.13 -11.98 22.99
CA VAL A 104 5.95 -11.21 21.75
C VAL A 104 5.80 -12.14 20.55
N LYS A 105 6.67 -13.13 20.39
CA LYS A 105 6.59 -14.11 19.30
C LYS A 105 5.27 -14.88 19.32
N GLN A 106 4.80 -15.30 20.48
CA GLN A 106 3.53 -16.01 20.62
C GLN A 106 2.34 -15.14 20.19
N GLU A 107 2.30 -13.88 20.62
CA GLU A 107 1.27 -12.91 20.23
C GLU A 107 1.23 -12.72 18.70
N LEU A 108 2.40 -12.53 18.08
CA LEU A 108 2.50 -12.32 16.64
C LEU A 108 2.16 -13.58 15.84
N GLN A 109 2.75 -14.73 16.18
CA GLN A 109 2.59 -15.98 15.44
C GLN A 109 1.17 -16.51 15.52
N HIS A 110 0.52 -16.37 16.68
CA HIS A 110 -0.87 -16.80 16.82
C HIS A 110 -1.79 -15.97 15.93
N CYS A 111 -1.67 -14.65 15.96
CA CYS A 111 -2.45 -13.75 15.11
C CYS A 111 -2.18 -14.00 13.62
N ASP A 112 -0.91 -14.09 13.21
CA ASP A 112 -0.52 -14.39 11.83
C ASP A 112 -1.12 -15.72 11.33
N SER A 113 -1.02 -16.78 12.12
CA SER A 113 -1.51 -18.11 11.74
C SER A 113 -3.03 -18.16 11.53
N VAL A 114 -3.77 -17.48 12.40
CA VAL A 114 -5.24 -17.41 12.26
C VAL A 114 -5.62 -16.55 11.06
N LEU A 115 -5.01 -15.38 10.90
CA LEU A 115 -5.24 -14.51 9.74
C LEU A 115 -4.92 -15.24 8.43
N GLU A 116 -3.79 -15.94 8.35
CA GLU A 116 -3.43 -16.71 7.16
C GLU A 116 -4.46 -17.81 6.86
N THR A 117 -4.94 -18.51 7.89
CA THR A 117 -5.97 -19.55 7.74
C THR A 117 -7.29 -18.96 7.21
N VAL A 118 -7.70 -17.81 7.74
CA VAL A 118 -8.97 -17.15 7.41
C VAL A 118 -8.94 -16.46 6.06
N THR A 119 -7.84 -15.77 5.73
CA THR A 119 -7.75 -14.95 4.52
C THR A 119 -7.08 -15.67 3.34
N GLY A 120 -6.38 -16.78 3.60
CA GLY A 120 -5.53 -17.47 2.63
C GLY A 120 -4.23 -16.72 2.30
N LYS A 121 -3.90 -15.67 3.04
CA LYS A 121 -2.69 -14.87 2.85
C LYS A 121 -2.00 -14.61 4.20
N LYS A 122 -0.69 -14.85 4.24
CA LYS A 122 0.11 -14.52 5.41
C LYS A 122 0.17 -12.99 5.59
N PRO A 123 -0.10 -12.45 6.80
CA PRO A 123 0.14 -11.04 7.08
C PRO A 123 1.62 -10.68 6.93
N VAL A 124 1.89 -9.61 6.19
CA VAL A 124 3.26 -9.15 5.93
C VAL A 124 3.55 -7.77 6.53
N THR A 125 2.63 -7.28 7.34
CA THR A 125 2.75 -5.99 8.04
C THR A 125 2.27 -6.12 9.49
N LEU A 126 2.50 -5.07 10.31
CA LEU A 126 2.08 -5.03 11.70
C LEU A 126 1.87 -3.58 12.16
N ALA A 127 0.85 -3.34 12.99
CA ALA A 127 0.74 -2.14 13.80
C ALA A 127 0.92 -2.50 15.30
N TYR A 128 1.64 -1.63 16.01
CA TYR A 128 1.94 -1.85 17.43
C TYR A 128 0.77 -1.40 18.29
N PRO A 129 0.25 -2.27 19.20
CA PRO A 129 -0.72 -1.85 20.19
C PRO A 129 -0.25 -0.62 20.99
N TYR A 130 -1.14 0.36 21.19
CA TYR A 130 -0.86 1.62 21.89
C TYR A 130 0.29 2.45 21.26
N ASN A 131 0.71 2.15 20.03
CA ASN A 131 1.94 2.68 19.41
C ASN A 131 3.18 2.46 20.31
N ALA A 132 3.15 1.45 21.19
CA ALA A 132 4.23 1.15 22.12
C ALA A 132 5.32 0.34 21.42
N MET A 133 6.51 0.94 21.30
CA MET A 133 7.66 0.37 20.60
C MET A 133 8.94 0.54 21.42
N SER A 134 9.88 -0.39 21.24
CA SER A 134 11.29 -0.23 21.58
C SER A 134 12.13 -0.69 20.39
N PRO A 135 13.41 -0.31 20.26
CA PRO A 135 14.25 -0.78 19.15
C PRO A 135 14.27 -2.31 19.03
N GLU A 136 14.30 -3.02 20.14
CA GLU A 136 14.35 -4.49 20.21
C GLU A 136 13.02 -5.09 19.73
N VAL A 137 11.88 -4.50 20.13
CA VAL A 137 10.55 -4.94 19.69
C VAL A 137 10.36 -4.67 18.19
N VAL A 138 10.81 -3.51 17.70
CA VAL A 138 10.73 -3.18 16.26
C VAL A 138 11.53 -4.19 15.44
N ALA A 139 12.80 -4.46 15.82
CA ALA A 139 13.64 -5.42 15.11
C ALA A 139 13.01 -6.83 15.06
N LEU A 140 12.38 -7.26 16.16
CA LEU A 140 11.70 -8.54 16.24
C LEU A 140 10.43 -8.57 15.38
N CYS A 141 9.67 -7.48 15.36
CA CYS A 141 8.41 -7.38 14.60
C CYS A 141 8.62 -7.20 13.11
N GLU A 142 9.77 -6.69 12.67
CA GLU A 142 10.10 -6.54 11.25
C GLU A 142 10.53 -7.84 10.58
N GLU A 143 10.88 -8.87 11.36
CA GLU A 143 11.32 -10.16 10.83
C GLU A 143 10.22 -10.81 9.99
N GLY A 144 10.50 -11.06 8.70
CA GLY A 144 9.56 -11.67 7.75
C GLY A 144 8.39 -10.76 7.34
N ARG A 145 8.53 -9.43 7.46
CA ARG A 145 7.52 -8.45 7.09
C ARG A 145 8.05 -7.41 6.10
N VAL A 146 7.16 -6.90 5.25
CA VAL A 146 7.49 -5.79 4.35
C VAL A 146 7.52 -4.46 5.10
N GLY A 147 6.83 -4.35 6.23
CA GLY A 147 6.87 -3.16 7.07
C GLY A 147 6.08 -3.29 8.37
N THR A 148 6.38 -2.38 9.30
CA THR A 148 5.62 -2.18 10.53
C THR A 148 5.26 -0.70 10.64
N ARG A 149 4.07 -0.39 11.17
CA ARG A 149 3.59 0.99 11.27
C ARG A 149 4.25 1.68 12.47
N THR A 150 5.33 2.41 12.21
CA THR A 150 6.07 3.21 13.20
C THR A 150 5.69 4.69 13.19
N TYR A 151 4.91 5.12 12.19
CA TYR A 151 4.43 6.49 12.03
C TYR A 151 2.99 6.48 11.51
N GLN A 152 2.16 7.38 12.00
CA GLN A 152 0.80 7.63 11.52
C GLN A 152 0.30 9.02 11.94
N VAL A 153 -0.75 9.47 11.26
CA VAL A 153 -1.56 10.63 11.67
C VAL A 153 -2.93 10.12 12.12
N GLY A 154 -3.33 10.50 13.34
CA GLY A 154 -4.65 10.14 13.88
C GLY A 154 -5.76 10.85 13.09
N HIS A 155 -6.76 10.09 12.68
CA HIS A 155 -7.98 10.58 12.06
C HIS A 155 -9.19 10.13 12.87
N GLY A 156 -9.76 11.07 13.62
CA GLY A 156 -10.92 10.93 14.48
C GLY A 156 -11.33 12.28 15.03
N GLN A 157 -12.42 12.39 15.76
CA GLN A 157 -12.89 13.70 16.23
C GLN A 157 -12.76 13.91 17.74
N VAL A 158 -12.68 12.86 18.53
CA VAL A 158 -12.60 12.98 19.99
C VAL A 158 -11.20 13.40 20.45
N GLU A 159 -10.15 12.71 19.98
CA GLU A 159 -8.77 12.94 20.40
C GLU A 159 -7.97 13.70 19.32
N SER A 160 -8.10 13.29 18.07
CA SER A 160 -7.36 13.88 16.94
C SER A 160 -7.94 15.21 16.46
N HIS A 161 -9.20 15.53 16.85
CA HIS A 161 -9.90 16.76 16.44
C HIS A 161 -9.89 16.99 14.92
N SER A 162 -10.05 15.91 14.15
CA SER A 162 -10.00 15.97 12.70
C SER A 162 -11.18 16.75 12.12
N THR A 163 -10.87 17.64 11.21
CA THR A 163 -11.82 18.38 10.39
C THR A 163 -11.48 18.19 8.93
N LEU A 164 -12.42 18.43 8.03
CA LEU A 164 -12.12 18.37 6.59
C LEU A 164 -10.99 19.34 6.21
N GLU A 165 -10.92 20.50 6.86
CA GLU A 165 -9.91 21.53 6.62
C GLU A 165 -8.50 21.03 6.98
N ASN A 166 -8.30 20.50 8.23
CA ASN A 166 -6.96 20.08 8.64
C ASN A 166 -6.50 18.80 7.91
N MET A 167 -7.40 17.89 7.58
CA MET A 167 -7.07 16.71 6.75
C MET A 167 -6.74 17.09 5.31
N SER A 168 -7.44 18.09 4.73
CA SER A 168 -7.12 18.60 3.41
C SER A 168 -5.76 19.32 3.39
N ALA A 169 -5.45 20.11 4.42
CA ALA A 169 -4.14 20.75 4.56
C ALA A 169 -3.01 19.71 4.70
N TRP A 170 -3.25 18.61 5.41
CA TRP A 170 -2.31 17.49 5.47
C TRP A 170 -2.07 16.84 4.10
N LEU A 171 -3.12 16.65 3.30
CA LEU A 171 -2.99 16.17 1.92
C LEU A 171 -2.17 17.14 1.06
N ASP A 172 -2.43 18.46 1.18
CA ASP A 172 -1.67 19.47 0.46
C ASP A 172 -0.18 19.43 0.82
N ASP A 173 0.16 19.16 2.07
CA ASP A 173 1.55 19.00 2.50
C ASP A 173 2.18 17.72 1.94
N LEU A 174 1.46 16.61 1.89
CA LEU A 174 1.95 15.39 1.22
C LEU A 174 2.22 15.61 -0.27
N LEU A 175 1.34 16.34 -0.96
CA LEU A 175 1.54 16.70 -2.37
C LEU A 175 2.77 17.59 -2.59
N LYS A 176 3.12 18.46 -1.62
CA LYS A 176 4.32 19.32 -1.68
C LYS A 176 5.60 18.56 -1.35
N THR A 177 5.56 17.70 -0.33
CA THR A 177 6.75 17.00 0.18
C THR A 177 7.04 15.71 -0.59
N GLY A 178 6.03 15.10 -1.21
CA GLY A 178 6.16 13.80 -1.87
C GLY A 178 6.29 12.64 -0.89
N GLU A 179 5.81 12.79 0.33
CA GLU A 179 5.90 11.77 1.38
C GLU A 179 4.76 10.75 1.31
N TRP A 180 4.93 9.66 2.04
CA TRP A 180 3.90 8.65 2.25
C TRP A 180 3.11 8.98 3.52
N GLY A 181 1.83 9.30 3.35
CA GLY A 181 0.90 9.53 4.45
C GLY A 181 0.26 8.22 4.93
N VAL A 182 0.32 7.97 6.23
CA VAL A 182 -0.34 6.83 6.88
C VAL A 182 -1.34 7.37 7.88
N THR A 183 -2.63 7.03 7.72
CA THR A 183 -3.66 7.41 8.69
C THR A 183 -3.80 6.35 9.78
N MET A 184 -4.36 6.72 10.92
CA MET A 184 -4.81 5.80 11.97
C MET A 184 -6.23 6.19 12.37
N THR A 185 -7.18 5.31 12.10
CA THR A 185 -8.59 5.47 12.47
C THR A 185 -9.04 4.20 13.19
N HIS A 186 -9.83 4.33 14.27
CA HIS A 186 -10.41 3.18 14.94
C HIS A 186 -11.85 2.96 14.49
N GLY A 187 -12.80 3.57 15.15
CA GLY A 187 -14.20 3.43 14.82
C GLY A 187 -14.84 4.69 14.23
N THR A 188 -15.99 4.52 13.61
CA THR A 188 -16.79 5.64 13.09
C THR A 188 -17.76 6.17 14.11
N THR A 189 -18.43 5.31 14.87
CA THR A 189 -19.51 5.69 15.80
C THR A 189 -19.26 5.28 17.26
N TYR A 190 -18.24 4.44 17.50
CA TYR A 190 -17.81 3.98 18.81
C TYR A 190 -16.31 3.66 18.79
N GLY A 191 -15.72 3.37 19.94
CA GLY A 191 -14.31 3.10 20.08
C GLY A 191 -13.47 4.35 20.40
N TRP A 192 -12.16 4.15 20.48
CA TRP A 192 -11.22 5.23 20.73
C TRP A 192 -11.20 6.19 19.54
N ASP A 193 -11.13 7.48 19.82
CA ASP A 193 -11.08 8.56 18.81
C ASP A 193 -12.18 8.47 17.73
N LYS A 194 -13.40 8.07 18.17
CA LYS A 194 -14.55 7.97 17.26
C LYS A 194 -14.90 9.32 16.62
N TRP A 195 -15.73 9.26 15.60
CA TRP A 195 -16.27 10.44 14.92
C TRP A 195 -17.61 10.86 15.55
N ASP A 196 -17.77 12.17 15.73
CA ASP A 196 -19.09 12.75 16.03
C ASP A 196 -19.94 12.80 14.75
N ASP A 197 -19.28 13.05 13.62
CA ASP A 197 -19.88 12.99 12.28
C ASP A 197 -18.95 12.22 11.31
N PRO A 198 -19.15 10.92 11.09
CA PRO A 198 -18.36 10.12 10.17
C PRO A 198 -18.36 10.62 8.72
N SER A 199 -19.35 11.46 8.33
CA SER A 199 -19.40 12.01 6.96
C SER A 199 -18.18 12.87 6.65
N VAL A 200 -17.53 13.45 7.65
CA VAL A 200 -16.28 14.23 7.48
C VAL A 200 -15.15 13.35 6.95
N LEU A 201 -15.03 12.12 7.46
CA LEU A 201 -14.05 11.14 6.96
C LEU A 201 -14.36 10.79 5.48
N TYR A 202 -15.64 10.58 5.14
CA TYR A 202 -16.03 10.21 3.78
C TYR A 202 -15.86 11.39 2.79
N GLN A 203 -16.09 12.61 3.24
CA GLN A 203 -15.76 13.80 2.44
C GLN A 203 -14.25 13.92 2.19
N PHE A 204 -13.42 13.55 3.18
CA PHE A 204 -11.98 13.53 2.96
C PHE A 204 -11.56 12.48 1.91
N TYR A 205 -12.21 11.30 1.87
CA TYR A 205 -11.96 10.35 0.78
C TYR A 205 -12.32 10.94 -0.60
N ASP A 206 -13.37 11.78 -0.68
CA ASP A 206 -13.70 12.49 -1.93
C ASP A 206 -12.63 13.51 -2.32
N VAL A 207 -12.07 14.23 -1.35
CA VAL A 207 -10.95 15.16 -1.57
C VAL A 207 -9.74 14.40 -2.10
N VAL A 208 -9.37 13.26 -1.51
CA VAL A 208 -8.26 12.42 -1.98
C VAL A 208 -8.58 11.85 -3.37
N LYS A 209 -9.81 11.41 -3.62
CA LYS A 209 -10.24 10.89 -4.94
C LYS A 209 -10.12 11.96 -6.03
N ALA A 210 -10.43 13.20 -5.73
CA ALA A 210 -10.26 14.31 -6.68
C ALA A 210 -8.78 14.57 -7.05
N GLN A 211 -7.83 14.06 -6.27
CA GLN A 211 -6.38 14.16 -6.51
C GLN A 211 -5.76 12.83 -7.00
N GLU A 212 -6.56 11.87 -7.47
CA GLU A 212 -6.09 10.54 -7.85
C GLU A 212 -5.01 10.54 -8.95
N ASP A 213 -4.92 11.59 -9.75
CA ASP A 213 -3.84 11.75 -10.74
C ASP A 213 -2.48 12.00 -10.09
N CYS A 214 -2.44 12.51 -8.88
CA CYS A 214 -1.23 12.86 -8.13
C CYS A 214 -0.98 11.94 -6.92
N VAL A 215 -2.01 11.32 -6.37
CA VAL A 215 -1.96 10.53 -5.14
C VAL A 215 -2.17 9.04 -5.46
N TRP A 216 -1.27 8.21 -4.98
CA TRP A 216 -1.51 6.77 -4.94
C TRP A 216 -2.14 6.38 -3.61
N VAL A 217 -3.39 5.90 -3.64
CA VAL A 217 -4.01 5.26 -2.48
C VAL A 217 -3.71 3.76 -2.57
N GLY A 218 -2.81 3.30 -1.73
CA GLY A 218 -2.41 1.89 -1.63
C GLY A 218 -2.59 1.33 -0.23
N THR A 219 -2.70 0.02 -0.09
CA THR A 219 -2.62 -0.61 1.23
C THR A 219 -1.24 -0.37 1.85
N PHE A 220 -1.13 -0.53 3.16
CA PHE A 220 0.16 -0.30 3.83
C PHE A 220 1.23 -1.26 3.29
N ALA A 221 0.87 -2.54 3.05
CA ALA A 221 1.79 -3.52 2.49
C ALA A 221 2.27 -3.14 1.08
N GLU A 222 1.36 -2.70 0.19
CA GLU A 222 1.71 -2.31 -1.17
C GLU A 222 2.70 -1.14 -1.18
N VAL A 223 2.43 -0.08 -0.40
CA VAL A 223 3.30 1.09 -0.38
C VAL A 223 4.63 0.77 0.30
N ALA A 224 4.62 0.04 1.43
CA ALA A 224 5.84 -0.37 2.14
C ALA A 224 6.75 -1.24 1.26
N ALA A 225 6.17 -2.22 0.55
CA ALA A 225 6.90 -3.08 -0.36
C ALA A 225 7.47 -2.28 -1.53
N TYR A 226 6.65 -1.46 -2.20
CA TYR A 226 7.08 -0.61 -3.30
C TYR A 226 8.29 0.25 -2.94
N LEU A 227 8.24 0.94 -1.80
CA LEU A 227 9.33 1.82 -1.37
C LEU A 227 10.64 1.06 -1.11
N LYS A 228 10.57 -0.09 -0.44
CA LYS A 228 11.75 -0.93 -0.18
C LYS A 228 12.30 -1.55 -1.47
N GLU A 229 11.43 -2.03 -2.36
CA GLU A 229 11.84 -2.57 -3.64
C GLU A 229 12.44 -1.50 -4.54
N ARG A 230 11.82 -0.31 -4.65
CA ARG A 230 12.34 0.83 -5.38
C ARG A 230 13.76 1.21 -4.95
N ASP A 231 13.99 1.27 -3.63
CA ASP A 231 15.28 1.70 -3.08
C ASP A 231 16.39 0.64 -3.26
N ALA A 232 16.01 -0.64 -3.43
CA ALA A 232 16.92 -1.76 -3.65
C ALA A 232 17.09 -2.12 -5.14
N ALA A 233 16.20 -1.62 -6.01
CA ALA A 233 16.12 -2.08 -7.38
C ALA A 233 17.20 -1.48 -8.30
N GLN A 234 17.54 -2.27 -9.32
CA GLN A 234 18.31 -1.86 -10.47
C GLN A 234 17.46 -1.99 -11.72
N VAL A 235 17.58 -1.03 -12.64
CA VAL A 235 16.87 -1.02 -13.92
C VAL A 235 17.87 -1.14 -15.04
N GLU A 236 17.68 -2.12 -15.92
CA GLU A 236 18.45 -2.28 -17.15
C GLU A 236 17.53 -2.16 -18.35
N VAL A 237 17.94 -1.37 -19.33
CA VAL A 237 17.19 -1.17 -20.57
C VAL A 237 18.03 -1.61 -21.76
N SER A 238 17.45 -2.44 -22.62
CA SER A 238 18.05 -2.84 -23.88
C SER A 238 17.15 -2.41 -25.04
N VAL A 239 17.73 -1.80 -26.04
CA VAL A 239 17.02 -1.23 -27.19
C VAL A 239 17.37 -1.98 -28.46
N ALA A 240 16.37 -2.44 -29.19
CA ALA A 240 16.46 -3.01 -30.52
C ALA A 240 15.48 -2.26 -31.45
N LYS A 241 15.58 -2.46 -32.78
CA LYS A 241 14.91 -1.64 -33.83
C LYS A 241 13.51 -1.09 -33.48
N ARG A 242 12.58 -1.91 -33.01
CA ARG A 242 11.19 -1.55 -32.63
C ARG A 242 10.79 -2.20 -31.34
N GLU A 243 11.76 -2.44 -30.49
CA GLU A 243 11.57 -3.14 -29.23
C GLU A 243 12.48 -2.52 -28.17
N VAL A 244 11.94 -2.34 -26.98
CA VAL A 244 12.70 -2.02 -25.79
C VAL A 244 12.37 -3.05 -24.73
N THR A 245 13.39 -3.64 -24.12
CA THR A 245 13.23 -4.51 -22.96
C THR A 245 13.67 -3.77 -21.71
N VAL A 246 12.88 -3.92 -20.66
CA VAL A 246 13.12 -3.31 -19.35
C VAL A 246 13.18 -4.41 -18.31
N ALA A 247 14.35 -4.60 -17.70
CA ALA A 247 14.54 -5.51 -16.58
C ALA A 247 14.63 -4.71 -15.27
N VAL A 248 13.90 -5.15 -14.28
CA VAL A 248 13.97 -4.62 -12.91
C VAL A 248 14.35 -5.77 -11.99
N THR A 249 15.45 -5.62 -11.24
CA THR A 249 15.95 -6.66 -10.34
C THR A 249 16.32 -6.06 -8.99
N HIS A 250 16.24 -6.85 -7.93
CA HIS A 250 16.72 -6.53 -6.59
C HIS A 250 17.11 -7.80 -5.85
N SER A 251 17.82 -7.64 -4.72
CA SER A 251 18.30 -8.77 -3.88
C SER A 251 17.40 -9.06 -2.66
N LEU A 252 16.21 -8.43 -2.58
CA LEU A 252 15.28 -8.67 -1.49
C LEU A 252 14.63 -10.05 -1.61
N ASP A 253 14.08 -10.57 -0.50
CA ASP A 253 13.40 -11.86 -0.46
C ASP A 253 12.18 -11.87 -1.39
N ALA A 254 12.24 -12.61 -2.49
CA ALA A 254 11.17 -12.71 -3.48
C ALA A 254 9.87 -13.34 -2.96
N SER A 255 9.86 -13.95 -1.78
CA SER A 255 8.62 -14.41 -1.14
C SER A 255 7.80 -13.26 -0.50
N LEU A 256 8.44 -12.12 -0.24
CA LEU A 256 7.83 -10.93 0.38
C LEU A 256 7.71 -9.76 -0.60
N TYR A 257 8.68 -9.61 -1.51
CA TYR A 257 8.86 -8.43 -2.33
C TYR A 257 8.63 -8.78 -3.81
N GLN A 258 7.44 -8.48 -4.31
CA GLN A 258 7.03 -8.70 -5.70
C GLN A 258 6.11 -7.57 -6.20
N GLU A 259 6.22 -6.39 -5.58
CA GLU A 259 5.40 -5.25 -5.96
C GLU A 259 5.87 -4.70 -7.31
N PRO A 260 4.99 -4.55 -8.32
CA PRO A 260 5.40 -3.97 -9.58
C PRO A 260 5.90 -2.54 -9.41
N LEU A 261 7.11 -2.26 -9.90
CA LEU A 261 7.70 -0.93 -9.86
C LEU A 261 7.42 -0.15 -11.14
N THR A 262 6.98 1.08 -11.01
CA THR A 262 6.75 1.93 -12.19
C THR A 262 8.07 2.47 -12.71
N VAL A 263 8.40 2.11 -13.93
CA VAL A 263 9.55 2.63 -14.67
C VAL A 263 9.10 3.74 -15.61
N SER A 264 9.70 4.92 -15.46
CA SER A 264 9.61 6.02 -16.41
C SER A 264 10.67 5.85 -17.47
N LEU A 265 10.25 5.81 -18.74
CA LEU A 265 11.09 5.71 -19.92
C LEU A 265 10.97 7.00 -20.73
N LYS A 266 12.03 7.79 -20.82
CA LYS A 266 12.02 9.07 -21.53
C LYS A 266 12.76 8.98 -22.86
N SER A 267 12.07 9.37 -23.94
CA SER A 267 12.63 9.47 -25.29
C SER A 267 11.76 10.34 -26.17
N GLU A 268 12.38 11.14 -27.05
CA GLU A 268 11.66 11.87 -28.10
C GLU A 268 11.05 10.93 -29.17
N ASP A 269 11.50 9.68 -29.21
CA ASP A 269 11.03 8.69 -30.18
C ASP A 269 9.66 8.08 -29.83
N TRP A 270 9.09 8.35 -28.63
CA TRP A 270 7.77 7.83 -28.23
C TRP A 270 6.59 8.58 -28.84
N LYS A 271 6.84 9.82 -29.26
CA LYS A 271 5.81 10.71 -29.77
C LYS A 271 5.09 10.07 -30.97
N ASP A 272 3.76 10.11 -30.92
CA ASP A 272 2.87 9.61 -31.99
C ASP A 272 2.97 8.09 -32.29
N LYS A 273 3.62 7.29 -31.42
CA LYS A 273 3.69 5.84 -31.57
C LYS A 273 2.59 5.14 -30.77
N ASN A 274 2.03 4.10 -31.37
CA ASN A 274 1.18 3.16 -30.65
C ASN A 274 2.06 2.09 -30.01
N ILE A 275 2.26 2.23 -28.70
CA ILE A 275 3.18 1.38 -27.94
C ILE A 275 2.37 0.35 -27.14
N THR A 276 2.78 -0.90 -27.26
CA THR A 276 2.27 -2.02 -26.47
C THR A 276 3.35 -2.53 -25.54
N ALA A 277 2.98 -3.02 -24.37
CA ALA A 277 3.89 -3.65 -23.43
C ALA A 277 3.37 -5.02 -22.99
N GLU A 278 4.31 -5.94 -22.79
CA GLU A 278 4.05 -7.31 -22.36
C GLU A 278 5.11 -7.77 -21.36
N GLN A 279 4.70 -8.47 -20.32
CA GLN A 279 5.59 -9.19 -19.41
C GLN A 279 4.98 -10.57 -19.10
N GLU A 280 5.78 -11.63 -19.14
CA GLU A 280 5.34 -13.01 -18.87
C GLU A 280 4.12 -13.46 -19.71
N GLY A 281 4.01 -12.99 -20.97
CA GLY A 281 2.88 -13.30 -21.84
C GLY A 281 1.59 -12.55 -21.52
N GLN A 282 1.63 -11.58 -20.58
CA GLN A 282 0.51 -10.75 -20.21
C GLN A 282 0.71 -9.31 -20.71
N SER A 283 -0.36 -8.72 -21.23
CA SER A 283 -0.35 -7.31 -21.62
C SER A 283 -0.24 -6.42 -20.37
N VAL A 284 0.67 -5.45 -20.41
CA VAL A 284 0.87 -4.46 -19.35
C VAL A 284 0.38 -3.10 -19.84
N PRO A 285 -0.43 -2.36 -19.07
CA PRO A 285 -0.84 -1.01 -19.41
C PRO A 285 0.35 -0.07 -19.58
N VAL A 286 0.30 0.79 -20.61
CA VAL A 286 1.28 1.84 -20.85
C VAL A 286 0.61 3.20 -20.66
N ILE A 287 1.12 4.01 -19.73
CA ILE A 287 0.71 5.41 -19.58
C ILE A 287 1.64 6.24 -20.47
N ASN A 288 1.08 6.78 -21.56
CA ASN A 288 1.83 7.59 -22.52
C ASN A 288 1.62 9.08 -22.23
N ARG A 289 2.71 9.79 -21.88
CA ARG A 289 2.75 11.24 -21.63
C ARG A 289 3.52 11.99 -22.71
N GLY A 290 3.51 11.49 -23.95
CA GLY A 290 4.22 12.07 -25.09
C GLY A 290 5.66 11.59 -25.20
N ASN A 291 6.61 12.27 -24.60
CA ASN A 291 8.03 11.85 -24.57
C ASN A 291 8.38 10.96 -23.35
N GLU A 292 7.42 10.64 -22.50
CA GLU A 292 7.57 9.79 -21.34
C GLU A 292 6.53 8.66 -21.35
N LEU A 293 7.00 7.43 -21.16
CA LEU A 293 6.14 6.27 -20.94
C LEU A 293 6.29 5.81 -19.49
N LEU A 294 5.19 5.48 -18.84
CA LEU A 294 5.23 4.80 -17.56
C LEU A 294 4.68 3.39 -17.71
N VAL A 295 5.42 2.41 -17.19
CA VAL A 295 5.05 1.00 -17.20
C VAL A 295 5.34 0.38 -15.85
N ASN A 296 4.43 -0.47 -15.37
CA ASN A 296 4.62 -1.21 -14.13
C ASN A 296 5.35 -2.52 -14.46
N VAL A 297 6.58 -2.64 -13.99
CA VAL A 297 7.45 -3.78 -14.25
C VAL A 297 7.53 -4.62 -12.97
N LYS A 298 7.14 -5.88 -13.06
CA LYS A 298 7.33 -6.85 -11.99
C LYS A 298 8.82 -7.20 -11.89
N PRO A 299 9.45 -7.04 -10.71
CA PRO A 299 10.84 -7.42 -10.51
C PRO A 299 11.06 -8.91 -10.72
N GLY A 300 12.20 -9.30 -11.30
CA GLY A 300 12.55 -10.70 -11.50
C GLY A 300 13.35 -10.97 -12.78
N GLU A 301 13.43 -12.26 -13.15
CA GLU A 301 14.22 -12.72 -14.29
C GLU A 301 13.59 -12.41 -15.66
N ASN A 302 12.28 -12.15 -15.71
CA ASN A 302 11.54 -11.92 -16.95
C ASN A 302 11.39 -10.42 -17.24
N PRO A 303 12.10 -9.86 -18.21
CA PRO A 303 11.98 -8.45 -18.54
C PRO A 303 10.63 -8.13 -19.17
N LEU A 304 10.16 -6.88 -18.98
CA LEU A 304 9.04 -6.32 -19.72
C LEU A 304 9.52 -5.92 -21.13
N THR A 305 8.70 -6.17 -22.15
CA THR A 305 9.00 -5.82 -23.53
C THR A 305 7.99 -4.82 -24.08
N LEU A 306 8.47 -3.67 -24.58
CA LEU A 306 7.67 -2.68 -25.30
C LEU A 306 7.91 -2.83 -26.81
N ARG A 307 6.84 -2.65 -27.63
CA ARG A 307 6.89 -2.70 -29.10
C ARG A 307 6.04 -1.59 -29.71
N TRP A 308 6.47 -1.11 -30.92
CA TRP A 308 5.76 -0.10 -31.71
C TRP A 308 5.89 -0.27 -33.19
#